data_4bc5983f20548b3bad6282222eee4d96
#
_entry.id   4bc5983f20548b3bad6282222eee4d96
#
_cell.length_a   1.000
_cell.length_b   1.000
_cell.length_c   1.000
_cell.angle_alpha   90.00
_cell.angle_beta   90.00
_cell.angle_gamma   90.00
#
_symmetry.space_group_name_H-M   'P 1'
#
loop_
_entity.id
_entity.type
_entity.pdbx_description
1 polymer ?
#
loop_
_entity_poly.entity_id
_entity_poly.type
_entity_poly.pdbx_seq_one_letter_code
_entity_poly.pdbx_strand_id
1 'polypeptide(L)'
;NYRSTSHILGAASDLIAHNRDRLGKTLWTESNEGEKVTVHGLWDGEAEARVIGEHIETERSDGQALNDIAVLVRAGHQTRPFEERFIQIGLPYRVIGVMRFYERLEIRDAIAYLRVISQEDDDLAFERIINRPKRGIGVTSLQKLHVVSRANGCSLMAAARDLTDSDELRGATRTGLANLISRFDRWRNLSAVEALPSLIQTILDDSGYLEMWRKDRSIQAPGRLEN
;
A
#
# COMPACT_ATOMS: atom_id res chain seq x y z
N ASN A 1 15.27 11.31 29.13
CA ASN A 1 15.11 11.47 27.68
C ASN A 1 15.76 12.80 27.28
N TYR A 2 16.69 12.78 26.35
CA TYR A 2 17.49 13.97 25.94
C TYR A 2 16.93 14.65 24.67
N ARG A 3 15.90 14.08 24.02
CA ARG A 3 15.39 14.56 22.74
C ARG A 3 14.16 15.47 22.88
N SER A 4 13.39 15.30 23.93
CA SER A 4 12.08 15.94 24.05
C SER A 4 12.01 16.78 25.31
N THR A 5 11.31 17.90 25.24
CA THR A 5 10.99 18.76 26.36
C THR A 5 9.93 18.14 27.29
N SER A 6 9.75 18.68 28.48
CA SER A 6 8.81 18.16 29.47
C SER A 6 7.36 18.21 28.98
N HIS A 7 6.96 19.27 28.27
CA HIS A 7 5.62 19.39 27.70
C HIS A 7 5.29 18.32 26.67
N ILE A 8 6.24 17.98 25.78
CA ILE A 8 6.08 16.91 24.79
C ILE A 8 5.95 15.56 25.49
N LEU A 9 6.80 15.28 26.49
CA LEU A 9 6.75 14.02 27.23
C LEU A 9 5.50 13.88 28.09
N GLY A 10 5.01 14.99 28.67
CA GLY A 10 3.75 15.03 29.40
C GLY A 10 2.59 14.65 28.49
N ALA A 11 2.41 15.37 27.39
CA ALA A 11 1.35 15.09 26.42
C ALA A 11 1.40 13.65 25.87
N ALA A 12 2.60 13.15 25.54
CA ALA A 12 2.77 11.77 25.07
C ALA A 12 2.44 10.73 26.15
N SER A 13 2.81 11.00 27.40
CA SER A 13 2.54 10.12 28.53
C SER A 13 1.06 10.06 28.86
N ASP A 14 0.36 11.20 28.84
CA ASP A 14 -1.08 11.26 29.09
C ASP A 14 -1.85 10.54 27.96
N LEU A 15 -1.47 10.75 26.69
CA LEU A 15 -2.10 10.08 25.58
C LEU A 15 -1.95 8.55 25.68
N ILE A 16 -0.74 8.06 25.96
CA ILE A 16 -0.47 6.63 26.01
C ILE A 16 -1.01 5.95 27.28
N ALA A 17 -1.30 6.69 28.34
CA ALA A 17 -1.89 6.18 29.57
C ALA A 17 -3.27 5.52 29.35
N HIS A 18 -3.98 5.94 28.29
CA HIS A 18 -5.26 5.36 27.89
C HIS A 18 -5.14 3.96 27.26
N ASN A 19 -3.93 3.52 26.91
CA ASN A 19 -3.68 2.17 26.39
C ASN A 19 -3.55 1.16 27.52
N ARG A 20 -4.54 0.27 27.67
CA ARG A 20 -4.64 -0.73 28.76
C ARG A 20 -3.60 -1.84 28.68
N ASP A 21 -3.05 -2.12 27.49
CA ASP A 21 -2.10 -3.22 27.26
C ASP A 21 -0.63 -2.78 27.39
N ARG A 22 -0.39 -1.59 27.95
CA ARG A 22 0.95 -1.04 28.10
C ARG A 22 1.64 -1.55 29.36
N LEU A 23 2.88 -2.02 29.20
CA LEU A 23 3.84 -2.16 30.31
C LEU A 23 4.26 -0.74 30.75
N GLY A 24 3.89 -0.34 31.96
CA GLY A 24 4.08 1.01 32.46
C GLY A 24 5.55 1.48 32.42
N LYS A 25 5.80 2.56 31.66
CA LYS A 25 7.08 3.26 31.63
C LYS A 25 6.82 4.77 31.66
N THR A 26 7.38 5.47 32.64
CA THR A 26 7.31 6.94 32.70
C THR A 26 8.56 7.51 32.05
N LEU A 27 8.37 8.36 31.05
CA LEU A 27 9.46 9.11 30.42
C LEU A 27 9.66 10.42 31.15
N TRP A 28 10.90 10.79 31.41
CA TRP A 28 11.28 12.05 32.03
C TRP A 28 12.46 12.69 31.30
N THR A 29 12.65 13.99 31.47
CA THR A 29 13.73 14.77 30.89
C THR A 29 14.22 15.84 31.86
N GLU A 30 15.50 16.18 31.76
CA GLU A 30 16.11 17.32 32.44
C GLU A 30 16.09 18.57 31.58
N SER A 31 15.60 18.46 30.33
CA SER A 31 15.50 19.60 29.42
C SER A 31 14.47 20.62 29.90
N ASN A 32 14.64 21.88 29.49
CA ASN A 32 13.70 22.95 29.75
C ASN A 32 12.28 22.59 29.32
N GLU A 33 11.28 23.26 29.86
CA GLU A 33 9.86 23.00 29.57
C GLU A 33 9.55 23.09 28.06
N GLY A 34 10.19 24.01 27.35
CA GLY A 34 9.95 24.28 25.94
C GLY A 34 8.56 24.87 25.68
N GLU A 35 8.15 24.91 24.44
CA GLU A 35 6.82 25.35 24.06
C GLU A 35 5.77 24.26 24.33
N LYS A 36 4.54 24.69 24.57
CA LYS A 36 3.41 23.77 24.75
C LYS A 36 2.99 23.15 23.44
N VAL A 37 2.54 21.90 23.51
CA VAL A 37 1.91 21.23 22.36
C VAL A 37 0.59 21.93 22.02
N THR A 38 0.46 22.35 20.77
CA THR A 38 -0.77 22.93 20.23
C THR A 38 -1.53 21.91 19.40
N VAL A 39 -2.85 21.92 19.47
CA VAL A 39 -3.72 21.02 18.69
C VAL A 39 -4.65 21.87 17.82
N HIS A 40 -4.61 21.67 16.53
CA HIS A 40 -5.46 22.33 15.56
C HIS A 40 -6.43 21.30 14.94
N GLY A 41 -7.73 21.56 14.98
CA GLY A 41 -8.74 20.81 14.27
C GLY A 41 -9.00 21.44 12.90
N LEU A 42 -8.83 20.68 11.83
CA LEU A 42 -9.00 21.13 10.45
C LEU A 42 -9.98 20.22 9.71
N TRP A 43 -10.60 20.73 8.63
CA TRP A 43 -11.70 20.03 7.97
C TRP A 43 -11.24 18.91 7.04
N ASP A 44 -10.09 19.10 6.38
CA ASP A 44 -9.56 18.16 5.39
C ASP A 44 -8.02 18.26 5.29
N GLY A 45 -7.42 17.36 4.52
CA GLY A 45 -5.97 17.30 4.33
C GLY A 45 -5.41 18.50 3.56
N GLU A 46 -6.19 19.17 2.72
CA GLU A 46 -5.73 20.37 1.99
C GLU A 46 -5.65 21.57 2.96
N ALA A 47 -6.65 21.72 3.83
CA ALA A 47 -6.61 22.73 4.89
C ALA A 47 -5.44 22.47 5.85
N GLU A 48 -5.18 21.21 6.20
CA GLU A 48 -4.04 20.80 7.02
C GLU A 48 -2.71 21.18 6.35
N ALA A 49 -2.52 20.80 5.09
CA ALA A 49 -1.31 21.11 4.34
C ALA A 49 -1.07 22.61 4.18
N ARG A 50 -2.15 23.41 4.01
CA ARG A 50 -2.05 24.88 3.95
C ARG A 50 -1.58 25.46 5.27
N VAL A 51 -2.22 25.13 6.38
CA VAL A 51 -1.87 25.64 7.71
C VAL A 51 -0.44 25.25 8.08
N ILE A 52 -0.05 24.01 7.86
CA ILE A 52 1.31 23.55 8.12
C ILE A 52 2.32 24.28 7.23
N GLY A 53 2.01 24.49 5.94
CA GLY A 53 2.84 25.29 5.05
C GLY A 53 3.08 26.71 5.56
N GLU A 54 2.01 27.39 6.01
CA GLU A 54 2.07 28.73 6.60
C GLU A 54 2.92 28.77 7.89
N HIS A 55 2.78 27.78 8.76
CA HIS A 55 3.62 27.62 9.95
C HIS A 55 5.10 27.47 9.59
N ILE A 56 5.43 26.60 8.61
CA ILE A 56 6.83 26.40 8.18
C ILE A 56 7.42 27.69 7.61
N GLU A 57 6.65 28.48 6.84
CA GLU A 57 7.10 29.76 6.31
C GLU A 57 7.35 30.78 7.44
N THR A 58 6.52 30.77 8.47
CA THR A 58 6.69 31.63 9.66
C THR A 58 7.96 31.25 10.41
N GLU A 59 8.13 29.98 10.77
CA GLU A 59 9.32 29.46 11.46
C GLU A 59 10.62 29.77 10.68
N ARG A 60 10.56 29.62 9.36
CA ARG A 60 11.68 29.98 8.49
C ARG A 60 12.00 31.47 8.53
N SER A 61 10.96 32.32 8.57
CA SER A 61 11.12 33.78 8.67
C SER A 61 11.73 34.19 10.01
N ASP A 62 11.44 33.43 11.06
CA ASP A 62 11.99 33.60 12.40
C ASP A 62 13.41 33.00 12.55
N GLY A 63 13.96 32.44 11.46
CA GLY A 63 15.35 31.98 11.39
C GLY A 63 15.55 30.49 11.60
N GLN A 64 14.45 29.71 11.73
CA GLN A 64 14.55 28.25 11.85
C GLN A 64 15.02 27.63 10.53
N ALA A 65 16.00 26.72 10.58
CA ALA A 65 16.44 26.01 9.41
C ALA A 65 15.42 24.93 9.00
N LEU A 66 15.12 24.82 7.71
CA LEU A 66 14.17 23.82 7.20
C LEU A 66 14.60 22.37 7.51
N ASN A 67 15.88 22.11 7.66
CA ASN A 67 16.38 20.78 8.06
C ASN A 67 16.02 20.38 9.50
N ASP A 68 15.61 21.33 10.31
CA ASP A 68 15.22 21.09 11.70
C ASP A 68 13.69 20.99 11.88
N ILE A 69 12.96 21.08 10.76
CA ILE A 69 11.49 20.95 10.73
C ILE A 69 11.11 19.59 10.14
N ALA A 70 10.20 18.89 10.81
CA ALA A 70 9.68 17.61 10.34
C ALA A 70 8.15 17.57 10.45
N VAL A 71 7.50 17.12 9.39
CA VAL A 71 6.06 16.80 9.36
C VAL A 71 5.92 15.29 9.46
N LEU A 72 5.23 14.83 10.51
CA LEU A 72 5.01 13.40 10.76
C LEU A 72 3.60 13.02 10.32
N VAL A 73 3.50 11.98 9.48
CA VAL A 73 2.22 11.44 9.02
C VAL A 73 2.06 9.99 9.45
N ARG A 74 0.84 9.54 9.64
CA ARG A 74 0.55 8.16 10.06
C ARG A 74 0.62 7.17 8.91
N ALA A 75 0.32 7.60 7.69
CA ALA A 75 0.27 6.75 6.51
C ALA A 75 0.80 7.49 5.27
N GLY A 76 1.37 6.74 4.32
CA GLY A 76 2.02 7.31 3.14
C GLY A 76 1.10 8.13 2.23
N HIS A 77 -0.20 7.80 2.15
CA HIS A 77 -1.14 8.59 1.34
C HIS A 77 -1.34 10.02 1.88
N GLN A 78 -1.15 10.23 3.18
CA GLN A 78 -1.27 11.55 3.81
C GLN A 78 -0.14 12.52 3.41
N THR A 79 0.94 12.05 2.79
CA THR A 79 2.01 12.97 2.34
C THR A 79 1.58 13.80 1.13
N ARG A 80 0.67 13.31 0.29
CA ARG A 80 0.31 13.93 -0.99
C ARG A 80 -0.16 15.38 -0.86
N PRO A 81 -1.13 15.76 -0.01
CA PRO A 81 -1.55 17.15 0.14
C PRO A 81 -0.38 18.07 0.55
N PHE A 82 0.53 17.59 1.42
CA PHE A 82 1.71 18.35 1.82
C PHE A 82 2.69 18.54 0.67
N GLU A 83 2.97 17.48 -0.11
CA GLU A 83 3.86 17.54 -1.27
C GLU A 83 3.33 18.54 -2.31
N GLU A 84 2.04 18.45 -2.66
CA GLU A 84 1.37 19.39 -3.57
C GLU A 84 1.47 20.83 -3.06
N ARG A 85 1.19 21.07 -1.77
CA ARG A 85 1.29 22.40 -1.18
C ARG A 85 2.72 22.93 -1.18
N PHE A 86 3.71 22.10 -0.80
CA PHE A 86 5.11 22.52 -0.73
C PHE A 86 5.67 22.86 -2.13
N ILE A 87 5.27 22.13 -3.16
CA ILE A 87 5.60 22.46 -4.55
C ILE A 87 5.00 23.82 -4.95
N GLN A 88 3.72 24.08 -4.62
CA GLN A 88 3.04 25.33 -4.94
C GLN A 88 3.72 26.55 -4.33
N ILE A 89 4.20 26.44 -3.08
CA ILE A 89 4.86 27.57 -2.37
C ILE A 89 6.39 27.57 -2.56
N GLY A 90 6.94 26.63 -3.36
CA GLY A 90 8.38 26.55 -3.59
C GLY A 90 9.20 26.12 -2.36
N LEU A 91 8.59 25.40 -1.42
CA LEU A 91 9.25 24.91 -0.22
C LEU A 91 10.00 23.61 -0.52
N PRO A 92 11.34 23.54 -0.36
CA PRO A 92 12.07 22.30 -0.56
C PRO A 92 11.75 21.30 0.57
N TYR A 93 11.47 20.05 0.18
CA TYR A 93 11.14 18.98 1.13
C TYR A 93 11.75 17.64 0.71
N ARG A 94 11.79 16.69 1.64
CA ARG A 94 12.17 15.29 1.37
C ARG A 94 11.24 14.35 2.12
N VAL A 95 10.60 13.44 1.40
CA VAL A 95 9.78 12.37 1.99
C VAL A 95 10.70 11.22 2.44
N ILE A 96 10.56 10.81 3.70
CA ILE A 96 11.36 9.75 4.31
C ILE A 96 10.43 8.60 4.72
N GLY A 97 10.86 7.36 4.46
CA GLY A 97 10.16 6.16 4.91
C GLY A 97 8.92 5.78 4.10
N VAL A 98 8.64 6.48 3.00
CA VAL A 98 7.59 6.09 2.05
C VAL A 98 8.23 5.26 0.93
N MET A 99 7.66 4.10 0.67
CA MET A 99 8.04 3.29 -0.49
C MET A 99 7.75 4.06 -1.78
N ARG A 100 8.67 3.98 -2.74
CA ARG A 100 8.43 4.54 -4.08
C ARG A 100 7.14 3.97 -4.64
N PHE A 101 6.43 4.75 -5.46
CA PHE A 101 5.13 4.37 -6.00
C PHE A 101 5.11 2.94 -6.55
N TYR A 102 6.08 2.59 -7.40
CA TYR A 102 6.19 1.25 -7.99
C TYR A 102 6.62 0.13 -7.02
N GLU A 103 7.05 0.47 -5.81
CA GLU A 103 7.42 -0.50 -4.77
C GLU A 103 6.22 -0.84 -3.86
N ARG A 104 5.16 -0.03 -3.91
CA ARG A 104 3.95 -0.26 -3.11
C ARG A 104 3.30 -1.58 -3.48
N LEU A 105 2.77 -2.26 -2.47
CA LEU A 105 2.21 -3.60 -2.61
C LEU A 105 1.12 -3.67 -3.68
N GLU A 106 0.17 -2.73 -3.61
CA GLU A 106 -0.99 -2.63 -4.50
C GLU A 106 -0.58 -2.36 -5.95
N ILE A 107 0.44 -1.54 -6.15
CA ILE A 107 0.96 -1.24 -7.49
C ILE A 107 1.71 -2.44 -8.08
N ARG A 108 2.53 -3.12 -7.27
CA ARG A 108 3.23 -4.34 -7.70
C ARG A 108 2.26 -5.46 -8.06
N ASP A 109 1.15 -5.58 -7.34
CA ASP A 109 0.11 -6.56 -7.65
C ASP A 109 -0.62 -6.20 -8.96
N ALA A 110 -0.99 -4.94 -9.15
CA ALA A 110 -1.60 -4.45 -10.40
C ALA A 110 -0.67 -4.67 -11.61
N ILE A 111 0.61 -4.31 -11.48
CA ILE A 111 1.62 -4.56 -12.53
C ILE A 111 1.77 -6.05 -12.81
N ALA A 112 1.71 -6.92 -11.80
CA ALA A 112 1.81 -8.36 -12.01
C ALA A 112 0.63 -8.90 -12.84
N TYR A 113 -0.60 -8.41 -12.65
CA TYR A 113 -1.72 -8.74 -13.54
C TYR A 113 -1.42 -8.37 -15.01
N LEU A 114 -0.93 -7.16 -15.25
CA LEU A 114 -0.59 -6.69 -16.60
C LEU A 114 0.54 -7.49 -17.23
N ARG A 115 1.55 -7.85 -16.45
CA ARG A 115 2.68 -8.67 -16.91
C ARG A 115 2.22 -10.04 -17.37
N VAL A 116 1.37 -10.73 -16.62
CA VAL A 116 0.80 -12.04 -17.01
C VAL A 116 -0.06 -11.94 -18.26
N ILE A 117 -0.74 -10.81 -18.49
CA ILE A 117 -1.50 -10.58 -19.72
C ILE A 117 -0.55 -10.41 -20.92
N SER A 118 0.53 -9.65 -20.75
CA SER A 118 1.53 -9.39 -21.78
C SER A 118 2.43 -10.61 -22.05
N GLN A 119 2.79 -11.34 -20.99
CA GLN A 119 3.67 -12.50 -21.02
C GLN A 119 3.06 -13.62 -20.19
N GLU A 120 2.53 -14.64 -20.86
CA GLU A 120 1.85 -15.77 -20.19
C GLU A 120 2.82 -16.67 -19.41
N ASP A 121 4.09 -16.63 -19.74
CA ASP A 121 5.18 -17.37 -19.11
C ASP A 121 5.90 -16.61 -17.99
N ASP A 122 5.37 -15.43 -17.56
CA ASP A 122 5.90 -14.73 -16.40
C ASP A 122 5.46 -15.39 -15.10
N ASP A 123 6.16 -16.44 -14.73
CA ASP A 123 5.87 -17.25 -13.55
C ASP A 123 5.90 -16.44 -12.24
N LEU A 124 6.84 -15.49 -12.12
CA LEU A 124 6.95 -14.66 -10.92
C LEU A 124 5.75 -13.73 -10.75
N ALA A 125 5.28 -13.14 -11.84
CA ALA A 125 4.08 -12.31 -11.84
C ALA A 125 2.84 -13.16 -11.54
N PHE A 126 2.72 -14.33 -12.16
CA PHE A 126 1.60 -15.24 -11.94
C PHE A 126 1.55 -15.75 -10.49
N GLU A 127 2.66 -16.22 -9.94
CA GLU A 127 2.74 -16.68 -8.55
C GLU A 127 2.34 -15.59 -7.56
N ARG A 128 2.70 -14.33 -7.86
CA ARG A 128 2.35 -13.19 -7.02
C ARG A 128 0.85 -12.98 -6.90
N ILE A 129 0.10 -13.13 -8.01
CA ILE A 129 -1.33 -12.74 -8.05
C ILE A 129 -2.29 -13.92 -8.02
N ILE A 130 -1.83 -15.15 -8.18
CA ILE A 130 -2.69 -16.33 -8.29
C ILE A 130 -3.69 -16.46 -7.14
N ASN A 131 -3.29 -16.07 -5.92
CA ASN A 131 -4.14 -16.09 -4.72
C ASN A 131 -4.38 -14.68 -4.12
N ARG A 132 -4.30 -13.66 -4.94
CA ARG A 132 -4.62 -12.26 -4.59
C ARG A 132 -5.63 -11.68 -5.57
N PRO A 133 -6.88 -11.49 -5.16
CA PRO A 133 -7.54 -11.89 -3.89
C PRO A 133 -7.49 -13.39 -3.59
N LYS A 134 -7.85 -13.77 -2.37
CA LYS A 134 -7.90 -15.18 -1.97
C LYS A 134 -8.86 -15.98 -2.85
N ARG A 135 -8.36 -17.05 -3.49
CA ARG A 135 -9.11 -17.94 -4.39
C ARG A 135 -9.09 -19.40 -3.96
N GLY A 136 -8.68 -19.67 -2.70
CA GLY A 136 -8.54 -21.04 -2.20
C GLY A 136 -7.29 -21.76 -2.71
N ILE A 137 -6.37 -21.04 -3.34
CA ILE A 137 -5.11 -21.58 -3.86
C ILE A 137 -4.04 -21.42 -2.77
N GLY A 138 -3.90 -22.44 -1.94
CA GLY A 138 -2.91 -22.45 -0.85
C GLY A 138 -1.52 -22.92 -1.29
N VAL A 139 -0.60 -22.96 -0.32
CA VAL A 139 0.80 -23.37 -0.52
C VAL A 139 0.90 -24.75 -1.17
N THR A 140 0.10 -25.72 -0.74
CA THR A 140 0.10 -27.09 -1.31
C THR A 140 -0.29 -27.10 -2.77
N SER A 141 -1.28 -26.30 -3.19
CA SER A 141 -1.71 -26.22 -4.58
C SER A 141 -0.64 -25.53 -5.44
N LEU A 142 0.01 -24.51 -4.90
CA LEU A 142 1.12 -23.83 -5.57
C LEU A 142 2.33 -24.77 -5.75
N GLN A 143 2.64 -25.57 -4.73
CA GLN A 143 3.68 -26.61 -4.85
C GLN A 143 3.38 -27.63 -5.96
N LYS A 144 2.13 -28.07 -6.10
CA LYS A 144 1.73 -28.95 -7.20
C LYS A 144 1.96 -28.30 -8.57
N LEU A 145 1.58 -27.02 -8.72
CA LEU A 145 1.84 -26.24 -9.93
C LEU A 145 3.33 -26.24 -10.29
N HIS A 146 4.20 -25.97 -9.32
CA HIS A 146 5.65 -26.01 -9.53
C HIS A 146 6.18 -27.40 -9.91
N VAL A 147 5.62 -28.47 -9.33
CA VAL A 147 6.01 -29.84 -9.67
C VAL A 147 5.65 -30.15 -11.12
N VAL A 148 4.42 -29.85 -11.55
CA VAL A 148 3.96 -30.09 -12.92
C VAL A 148 4.72 -29.20 -13.91
N SER A 149 4.90 -27.93 -13.63
CA SER A 149 5.69 -27.00 -14.46
C SER A 149 7.11 -27.52 -14.71
N ARG A 150 7.81 -27.98 -13.65
CA ARG A 150 9.15 -28.53 -13.78
C ARG A 150 9.19 -29.88 -14.55
N ALA A 151 8.21 -30.74 -14.28
CA ALA A 151 8.14 -32.05 -14.94
C ALA A 151 7.90 -31.93 -16.45
N ASN A 152 7.06 -30.96 -16.85
CA ASN A 152 6.68 -30.73 -18.25
C ASN A 152 7.55 -29.67 -18.94
N GLY A 153 8.44 -28.97 -18.22
CA GLY A 153 9.23 -27.87 -18.77
C GLY A 153 8.38 -26.70 -19.30
N CYS A 154 7.23 -26.42 -18.65
CA CYS A 154 6.27 -25.40 -19.07
C CYS A 154 6.12 -24.32 -18.00
N SER A 155 5.45 -23.20 -18.36
CA SER A 155 5.14 -22.11 -17.41
C SER A 155 4.14 -22.54 -16.35
N LEU A 156 4.10 -21.79 -15.22
CA LEU A 156 3.10 -22.02 -14.17
C LEU A 156 1.67 -21.84 -14.68
N MET A 157 1.43 -20.95 -15.63
CA MET A 157 0.12 -20.75 -16.26
C MET A 157 -0.28 -21.99 -17.08
N ALA A 158 0.65 -22.55 -17.87
CA ALA A 158 0.41 -23.77 -18.63
C ALA A 158 0.16 -24.96 -17.69
N ALA A 159 1.00 -25.13 -16.66
CA ALA A 159 0.77 -26.14 -15.62
C ALA A 159 -0.57 -25.97 -14.91
N ALA A 160 -1.03 -24.72 -14.72
CA ALA A 160 -2.34 -24.43 -14.13
C ALA A 160 -3.48 -24.89 -15.04
N ARG A 161 -3.36 -24.73 -16.37
CA ARG A 161 -4.33 -25.26 -17.34
C ARG A 161 -4.38 -26.78 -17.26
N ASP A 162 -3.25 -27.46 -17.34
CA ASP A 162 -3.15 -28.92 -17.27
C ASP A 162 -3.81 -29.46 -15.99
N LEU A 163 -3.54 -28.82 -14.85
CA LEU A 163 -4.09 -29.23 -13.56
C LEU A 163 -5.58 -28.93 -13.41
N THR A 164 -6.14 -27.94 -14.10
CA THR A 164 -7.59 -27.68 -14.10
C THR A 164 -8.33 -28.71 -14.96
N ASP A 165 -7.69 -29.23 -16.00
CA ASP A 165 -8.27 -30.26 -16.88
C ASP A 165 -8.12 -31.68 -16.31
N SER A 166 -7.21 -31.87 -15.36
CA SER A 166 -7.02 -33.14 -14.63
C SER A 166 -7.88 -33.23 -13.37
N ASP A 167 -7.94 -34.43 -12.76
CA ASP A 167 -8.60 -34.68 -11.48
C ASP A 167 -7.73 -34.41 -10.26
N GLU A 168 -6.52 -33.88 -10.45
CA GLU A 168 -5.54 -33.66 -9.38
C GLU A 168 -5.89 -32.49 -8.46
N LEU A 169 -6.60 -31.49 -8.98
CA LEU A 169 -7.18 -30.40 -8.20
C LEU A 169 -8.70 -30.64 -8.04
N ARG A 170 -9.21 -30.38 -6.83
CA ARG A 170 -10.62 -30.60 -6.52
C ARG A 170 -11.27 -29.38 -5.84
N GLY A 171 -12.60 -29.33 -5.94
CA GLY A 171 -13.43 -28.36 -5.23
C GLY A 171 -13.10 -26.89 -5.56
N ALA A 172 -13.14 -26.05 -4.54
CA ALA A 172 -13.00 -24.59 -4.69
C ALA A 172 -11.65 -24.17 -5.33
N THR A 173 -10.57 -24.90 -5.11
CA THR A 173 -9.26 -24.60 -5.69
C THR A 173 -9.28 -24.76 -7.21
N ARG A 174 -9.84 -25.88 -7.71
CA ARG A 174 -9.97 -26.12 -9.17
C ARG A 174 -10.82 -25.04 -9.82
N THR A 175 -12.00 -24.76 -9.23
CA THR A 175 -12.91 -23.73 -9.73
C THR A 175 -12.28 -22.35 -9.70
N GLY A 176 -11.60 -21.99 -8.62
CA GLY A 176 -10.93 -20.71 -8.48
C GLY A 176 -9.80 -20.51 -9.51
N LEU A 177 -9.03 -21.56 -9.78
CA LEU A 177 -7.94 -21.53 -10.76
C LEU A 177 -8.48 -21.46 -12.18
N ALA A 178 -9.47 -22.30 -12.54
CA ALA A 178 -10.13 -22.30 -13.85
C ALA A 178 -10.75 -20.92 -14.16
N ASN A 179 -11.44 -20.34 -13.19
CA ASN A 179 -12.02 -18.99 -13.34
C ASN A 179 -10.96 -17.91 -13.55
N LEU A 180 -9.82 -18.01 -12.85
CA LEU A 180 -8.73 -17.07 -13.04
C LEU A 180 -8.12 -17.18 -14.44
N ILE A 181 -7.86 -18.38 -14.91
CA ILE A 181 -7.33 -18.65 -16.25
C ILE A 181 -8.28 -18.08 -17.33
N SER A 182 -9.56 -18.39 -17.24
CA SER A 182 -10.57 -17.88 -18.16
C SER A 182 -10.63 -16.35 -18.19
N ARG A 183 -10.46 -15.70 -17.03
CA ARG A 183 -10.36 -14.23 -16.97
C ARG A 183 -9.12 -13.71 -17.65
N PHE A 184 -7.94 -14.34 -17.48
CA PHE A 184 -6.74 -13.96 -18.19
C PHE A 184 -6.89 -14.06 -19.70
N ASP A 185 -7.53 -15.12 -20.21
CA ASP A 185 -7.80 -15.26 -21.64
C ASP A 185 -8.70 -14.13 -22.16
N ARG A 186 -9.74 -13.76 -21.40
CA ARG A 186 -10.61 -12.65 -21.73
C ARG A 186 -9.86 -11.31 -21.70
N TRP A 187 -9.08 -11.03 -20.65
CA TRP A 187 -8.33 -9.77 -20.53
C TRP A 187 -7.26 -9.63 -21.62
N ARG A 188 -6.67 -10.73 -22.04
CA ARG A 188 -5.72 -10.75 -23.16
C ARG A 188 -6.41 -10.36 -24.48
N ASN A 189 -7.62 -10.85 -24.71
CA ASN A 189 -8.41 -10.44 -25.87
C ASN A 189 -8.81 -8.95 -25.77
N LEU A 190 -9.19 -8.47 -24.61
CA LEU A 190 -9.51 -7.04 -24.38
C LEU A 190 -8.29 -6.14 -24.57
N SER A 191 -7.10 -6.58 -24.21
CA SER A 191 -5.88 -5.79 -24.35
C SER A 191 -5.55 -5.40 -25.79
N ALA A 192 -6.10 -6.10 -26.77
CA ALA A 192 -5.93 -5.78 -28.19
C ALA A 192 -6.85 -4.65 -28.67
N VAL A 193 -7.90 -4.30 -27.92
CA VAL A 193 -8.95 -3.37 -28.38
C VAL A 193 -9.24 -2.23 -27.40
N GLU A 194 -8.94 -2.40 -26.12
CA GLU A 194 -9.19 -1.38 -25.09
C GLU A 194 -7.96 -0.49 -24.84
N ALA A 195 -8.22 0.77 -24.49
CA ALA A 195 -7.18 1.66 -23.99
C ALA A 195 -6.66 1.19 -22.63
N LEU A 196 -5.36 1.35 -22.39
CA LEU A 196 -4.70 0.84 -21.19
C LEU A 196 -5.36 1.25 -19.86
N PRO A 197 -5.80 2.51 -19.63
CA PRO A 197 -6.47 2.88 -18.38
C PRO A 197 -7.78 2.11 -18.16
N SER A 198 -8.59 1.94 -19.20
CA SER A 198 -9.85 1.19 -19.16
C SER A 198 -9.60 -0.29 -18.88
N LEU A 199 -8.62 -0.86 -19.55
CA LEU A 199 -8.21 -2.25 -19.34
C LEU A 199 -7.75 -2.50 -17.90
N ILE A 200 -6.93 -1.62 -17.33
CA ILE A 200 -6.49 -1.72 -15.92
C ILE A 200 -7.68 -1.71 -14.98
N GLN A 201 -8.61 -0.78 -15.16
CA GLN A 201 -9.82 -0.70 -14.34
C GLN A 201 -10.64 -1.99 -14.43
N THR A 202 -10.87 -2.49 -15.64
CA THR A 202 -11.58 -3.75 -15.90
C THR A 202 -10.90 -4.93 -15.21
N ILE A 203 -9.58 -5.06 -15.29
CA ILE A 203 -8.82 -6.14 -14.65
C ILE A 203 -8.95 -6.09 -13.13
N LEU A 204 -8.77 -4.92 -12.55
CA LEU A 204 -8.77 -4.75 -11.09
C LEU A 204 -10.17 -4.96 -10.49
N ASP A 205 -11.23 -4.55 -11.18
CA ASP A 205 -12.61 -4.81 -10.77
C ASP A 205 -12.97 -6.29 -10.95
N ASP A 206 -12.78 -6.86 -12.14
CA ASP A 206 -13.11 -8.24 -12.46
C ASP A 206 -12.36 -9.27 -11.61
N SER A 207 -11.09 -9.00 -11.32
CA SER A 207 -10.29 -9.87 -10.45
C SER A 207 -10.79 -9.91 -9.01
N GLY A 208 -11.61 -8.91 -8.60
CA GLY A 208 -12.04 -8.67 -7.24
C GLY A 208 -10.95 -8.00 -6.38
N TYR A 209 -9.89 -7.45 -7.01
CA TYR A 209 -8.77 -6.85 -6.30
C TYR A 209 -9.17 -5.56 -5.58
N LEU A 210 -9.93 -4.68 -6.25
CA LEU A 210 -10.45 -3.46 -5.62
C LEU A 210 -11.43 -3.80 -4.49
N GLU A 211 -12.28 -4.79 -4.69
CA GLU A 211 -13.24 -5.23 -3.66
C GLU A 211 -12.53 -5.81 -2.42
N MET A 212 -11.39 -6.47 -2.59
CA MET A 212 -10.56 -6.94 -1.48
C MET A 212 -10.10 -5.76 -0.61
N TRP A 213 -9.65 -4.65 -1.21
CA TRP A 213 -9.21 -3.46 -0.48
C TRP A 213 -10.39 -2.66 0.10
N ARG A 214 -11.55 -2.61 -0.57
CA ARG A 214 -12.78 -2.00 -0.01
C ARG A 214 -13.25 -2.70 1.27
N LYS A 215 -13.03 -4.01 1.38
CA LYS A 215 -13.36 -4.81 2.58
C LYS A 215 -12.29 -4.76 3.67
N ASP A 216 -11.09 -4.32 3.36
CA ASP A 216 -10.02 -4.19 4.33
C ASP A 216 -10.29 -2.99 5.25
N ARG A 217 -10.29 -3.24 6.57
CA ARG A 217 -10.54 -2.22 7.61
C ARG A 217 -9.25 -1.57 8.13
N SER A 218 -8.12 -1.85 7.52
CA SER A 218 -6.85 -1.23 7.92
C SER A 218 -6.83 0.27 7.57
N ILE A 219 -6.13 1.04 8.37
CA ILE A 219 -5.94 2.50 8.15
C ILE A 219 -5.32 2.79 6.77
N GLN A 220 -4.60 1.82 6.20
CA GLN A 220 -3.92 1.97 4.92
C GLN A 220 -4.80 1.64 3.71
N ALA A 221 -5.94 0.97 3.90
CA ALA A 221 -6.79 0.51 2.79
C ALA A 221 -7.32 1.63 1.90
N PRO A 222 -7.82 2.77 2.42
CA PRO A 222 -8.24 3.89 1.58
C PRO A 222 -7.13 4.40 0.66
N GLY A 223 -5.94 4.66 1.20
CA GLY A 223 -4.81 5.13 0.41
C GLY A 223 -4.29 4.13 -0.63
N ARG A 224 -4.55 2.83 -0.47
CA ARG A 224 -4.25 1.82 -1.48
C ARG A 224 -5.24 1.81 -2.64
N LEU A 225 -6.47 2.23 -2.39
CA LEU A 225 -7.50 2.39 -3.43
C LEU A 225 -7.30 3.66 -4.25
N GLU A 226 -6.72 4.71 -3.64
CA GLU A 226 -6.43 5.98 -4.32
C GLU A 226 -5.18 5.92 -5.21
N ASN A 227 -4.25 4.99 -4.94
CA ASN A 227 -3.05 4.79 -5.73
C ASN A 227 -3.33 4.12 -7.07
#